data_1d4b0fc40d433e68c372e9dce29e5f39
#
_entry.id   1d4b0fc40d433e68c372e9dce29e5f39
#
_cell.length_a   1.000
_cell.length_b   1.000
_cell.length_c   1.000
_cell.angle_alpha   90.00
_cell.angle_beta   90.00
_cell.angle_gamma   90.00
#
_symmetry.space_group_name_H-M   'P 1'
#
loop_
_entity.id
_entity.type
_entity.pdbx_description
1 polymer ?
#
loop_
_entity_poly.entity_id
_entity_poly.type
_entity_poly.pdbx_seq_one_letter_code
_entity_poly.pdbx_strand_id
1 'polypeptide(L)'
;RKKVGITKKEKDYIEKSIKLIGYIVDQMSDSVEFPPFTLKTIDLSEGFTPMYAAYFIRRSMGILQGPVVQICSKLESYGIIIVQLYDCDEGFDGVSFLTDLGYPVIVINGNYSNDHKRLTIAHELGHIVMHISPDIAVPDYRDKEKEAFSFAAEFLMPTEEIKNSLTDLRLSYLLPLKQYWLTSMASIAHRAKDLGAITPEKYKYINV
;
A
#
# COMPACT_ATOMS: atom_id res chain seq x y z
N ARG A 1 20.11 4.99 2.52
CA ARG A 1 20.00 6.09 3.50
C ARG A 1 19.30 5.55 4.74
N LYS A 2 19.80 5.83 5.96
CA LYS A 2 19.03 5.58 7.19
C LYS A 2 17.79 6.47 7.14
N LYS A 3 16.57 5.91 7.33
CA LYS A 3 15.38 6.71 7.56
C LYS A 3 15.66 7.68 8.72
N VAL A 4 15.48 8.96 8.50
CA VAL A 4 15.52 9.97 9.56
C VAL A 4 14.28 9.70 10.43
N GLY A 5 14.46 9.49 11.71
CA GLY A 5 13.32 9.25 12.61
C GLY A 5 12.45 10.52 12.69
N ILE A 6 11.15 10.33 12.68
CA ILE A 6 10.17 11.42 12.85
C ILE A 6 10.42 12.10 14.20
N THR A 7 10.53 13.42 14.23
CA THR A 7 10.64 14.19 15.47
C THR A 7 9.31 14.16 16.25
N LYS A 8 9.37 14.40 17.57
CA LYS A 8 8.15 14.48 18.40
C LYS A 8 7.16 15.52 17.87
N LYS A 9 7.66 16.68 17.42
CA LYS A 9 6.84 17.76 16.87
C LYS A 9 6.12 17.35 15.58
N GLU A 10 6.82 16.64 14.70
CA GLU A 10 6.25 16.11 13.45
C GLU A 10 5.20 15.04 13.73
N LYS A 11 5.48 14.14 14.67
CA LYS A 11 4.51 13.12 15.09
C LYS A 11 3.23 13.77 15.61
N ASP A 12 3.34 14.76 16.50
CA ASP A 12 2.19 15.52 17.02
C ASP A 12 1.43 16.25 15.90
N TYR A 13 2.13 16.79 14.91
CA TYR A 13 1.51 17.44 13.75
C TYR A 13 0.74 16.43 12.89
N ILE A 14 1.34 15.29 12.56
CA ILE A 14 0.71 14.23 11.76
C ILE A 14 -0.53 13.71 12.49
N GLU A 15 -0.43 13.41 13.79
CA GLU A 15 -1.57 12.91 14.59
C GLU A 15 -2.74 13.91 14.61
N LYS A 16 -2.46 15.20 14.74
CA LYS A 16 -3.48 16.26 14.70
C LYS A 16 -4.10 16.39 13.31
N SER A 17 -3.27 16.31 12.27
CA SER A 17 -3.74 16.35 10.88
C SER A 17 -4.65 15.18 10.55
N ILE A 18 -4.31 13.96 10.99
CA ILE A 18 -5.14 12.75 10.82
C ILE A 18 -6.51 12.94 11.50
N LYS A 19 -6.53 13.41 12.76
CA LYS A 19 -7.78 13.69 13.47
C LYS A 19 -8.64 14.73 12.77
N LEU A 20 -8.02 15.81 12.29
CA LEU A 20 -8.72 16.86 11.55
C LEU A 20 -9.26 16.33 10.21
N ILE A 21 -8.50 15.53 9.48
CA ILE A 21 -8.96 14.90 8.23
C ILE A 21 -10.15 13.99 8.50
N GLY A 22 -10.10 13.14 9.53
CA GLY A 22 -11.23 12.29 9.92
C GLY A 22 -12.48 13.09 10.22
N TYR A 23 -12.36 14.14 11.04
CA TYR A 23 -13.46 15.04 11.35
C TYR A 23 -14.04 15.73 10.10
N ILE A 24 -13.17 16.23 9.19
CA ILE A 24 -13.63 16.88 7.95
C ILE A 24 -14.39 15.87 7.05
N VAL A 25 -13.88 14.65 6.89
CA VAL A 25 -14.56 13.60 6.12
C VAL A 25 -15.95 13.32 6.69
N ASP A 26 -16.04 13.15 7.99
CA ASP A 26 -17.34 12.89 8.65
C ASP A 26 -18.32 14.06 8.48
N GLN A 27 -17.85 15.32 8.60
CA GLN A 27 -18.70 16.48 8.35
C GLN A 27 -19.12 16.62 6.87
N MET A 28 -18.24 16.26 5.94
CA MET A 28 -18.57 16.29 4.51
C MET A 28 -19.64 15.27 4.14
N SER A 29 -19.72 14.14 4.84
CA SER A 29 -20.73 13.09 4.60
C SER A 29 -22.17 13.55 4.79
N ASP A 30 -22.39 14.65 5.53
CA ASP A 30 -23.71 15.29 5.67
C ASP A 30 -24.19 15.96 4.37
N SER A 31 -23.28 16.28 3.45
CA SER A 31 -23.57 17.06 2.23
C SER A 31 -23.08 16.36 0.95
N VAL A 32 -22.20 15.39 1.05
CA VAL A 32 -21.61 14.64 -0.06
C VAL A 32 -21.82 13.16 0.16
N GLU A 33 -22.43 12.48 -0.81
CA GLU A 33 -22.57 11.04 -0.78
C GLU A 33 -21.24 10.40 -1.27
N PHE A 34 -20.50 9.79 -0.34
CA PHE A 34 -19.31 9.01 -0.69
C PHE A 34 -19.71 7.61 -1.21
N PRO A 35 -18.98 7.05 -2.18
CA PRO A 35 -19.17 5.65 -2.55
C PRO A 35 -19.07 4.75 -1.30
N PRO A 36 -19.92 3.73 -1.16
CA PRO A 36 -19.83 2.83 -0.01
C PRO A 36 -18.54 1.99 -0.08
N PHE A 37 -17.95 1.70 1.08
CA PHE A 37 -16.84 0.76 1.15
C PHE A 37 -17.35 -0.66 0.87
N THR A 38 -16.91 -1.24 -0.24
CA THR A 38 -17.40 -2.53 -0.74
C THR A 38 -16.34 -3.61 -0.86
N LEU A 39 -15.09 -3.31 -0.53
CA LEU A 39 -14.03 -4.32 -0.49
C LEU A 39 -14.21 -5.21 0.74
N LYS A 40 -14.11 -6.52 0.52
CA LYS A 40 -14.22 -7.48 1.61
C LYS A 40 -12.95 -7.50 2.46
N THR A 41 -13.10 -7.46 3.76
CA THR A 41 -12.00 -7.68 4.72
C THR A 41 -11.66 -9.17 4.81
N ILE A 42 -10.42 -9.50 5.08
CA ILE A 42 -9.89 -10.87 5.08
C ILE A 42 -9.15 -11.12 6.38
N ASP A 43 -9.72 -11.99 7.21
CA ASP A 43 -9.07 -12.43 8.44
C ASP A 43 -8.01 -13.49 8.13
N LEU A 44 -6.74 -13.13 8.32
CA LEU A 44 -5.64 -14.07 8.10
C LEU A 44 -5.58 -15.17 9.18
N SER A 45 -6.29 -15.05 10.29
CA SER A 45 -6.38 -16.11 11.31
C SER A 45 -7.14 -17.34 10.79
N GLU A 46 -7.95 -17.18 9.74
CA GLU A 46 -8.63 -18.25 9.03
C GLU A 46 -7.71 -19.07 8.11
N GLY A 47 -6.39 -18.83 8.14
CA GLY A 47 -5.41 -19.56 7.33
C GLY A 47 -5.10 -18.90 5.98
N PHE A 48 -5.64 -17.73 5.70
CA PHE A 48 -5.29 -16.97 4.51
C PHE A 48 -3.92 -16.30 4.65
N THR A 49 -3.30 -15.96 3.50
CA THR A 49 -2.03 -15.24 3.44
C THR A 49 -2.25 -13.82 2.91
N PRO A 50 -1.33 -12.86 3.18
CA PRO A 50 -1.39 -11.53 2.57
C PRO A 50 -1.39 -11.56 1.04
N MET A 51 -0.70 -12.53 0.43
CA MET A 51 -0.71 -12.72 -1.03
C MET A 51 -2.08 -13.17 -1.54
N TYR A 52 -2.76 -14.07 -0.82
CA TYR A 52 -4.13 -14.45 -1.15
C TYR A 52 -5.08 -13.25 -1.03
N ALA A 53 -4.94 -12.46 0.05
CA ALA A 53 -5.73 -11.24 0.22
C ALA A 53 -5.54 -10.27 -0.96
N ALA A 54 -4.30 -10.04 -1.38
CA ALA A 54 -4.00 -9.19 -2.54
C ALA A 54 -4.62 -9.73 -3.84
N TYR A 55 -4.50 -11.02 -4.08
CA TYR A 55 -5.13 -11.69 -5.23
C TYR A 55 -6.66 -11.52 -5.20
N PHE A 56 -7.28 -11.78 -4.04
CA PHE A 56 -8.74 -11.65 -3.88
C PHE A 56 -9.21 -10.22 -4.12
N ILE A 57 -8.53 -9.21 -3.55
CA ILE A 57 -8.87 -7.80 -3.72
C ILE A 57 -8.71 -7.37 -5.18
N ARG A 58 -7.63 -7.75 -5.86
CA ARG A 58 -7.46 -7.48 -7.30
C ARG A 58 -8.66 -8.00 -8.11
N ARG A 59 -9.07 -9.24 -7.88
CA ARG A 59 -10.21 -9.84 -8.60
C ARG A 59 -11.52 -9.15 -8.27
N SER A 60 -11.76 -8.79 -7.02
CA SER A 60 -12.94 -8.02 -6.59
C SER A 60 -13.03 -6.66 -7.28
N MET A 61 -11.88 -6.07 -7.59
CA MET A 61 -11.77 -4.80 -8.32
C MET A 61 -11.75 -4.97 -9.85
N GLY A 62 -11.96 -6.18 -10.37
CA GLY A 62 -11.91 -6.47 -11.80
C GLY A 62 -10.50 -6.37 -12.42
N ILE A 63 -9.44 -6.41 -11.61
CA ILE A 63 -8.06 -6.38 -12.08
C ILE A 63 -7.58 -7.84 -12.23
N LEU A 64 -7.84 -8.42 -13.40
CA LEU A 64 -7.51 -9.81 -13.65
C LEU A 64 -6.04 -10.04 -13.97
N GLN A 65 -5.40 -9.09 -14.64
CA GLN A 65 -4.00 -9.15 -15.09
C GLN A 65 -3.38 -7.75 -15.17
N GLY A 66 -2.07 -7.70 -15.21
CA GLY A 66 -1.29 -6.48 -15.45
C GLY A 66 -1.21 -5.52 -14.26
N PRO A 67 -0.69 -4.31 -14.49
CA PRO A 67 -0.52 -3.31 -13.45
C PRO A 67 -1.85 -2.71 -12.99
N VAL A 68 -1.91 -2.29 -11.75
CA VAL A 68 -3.04 -1.51 -11.22
C VAL A 68 -2.93 -0.08 -11.77
N VAL A 69 -3.66 0.25 -12.81
CA VAL A 69 -3.71 1.62 -13.34
C VAL A 69 -4.67 2.49 -12.53
N GLN A 70 -4.40 3.82 -12.45
CA GLN A 70 -5.24 4.80 -11.76
C GLN A 70 -5.65 4.36 -10.34
N ILE A 71 -4.67 3.93 -9.54
CA ILE A 71 -4.89 3.30 -8.23
C ILE A 71 -5.80 4.15 -7.32
N CYS A 72 -5.61 5.49 -7.27
CA CYS A 72 -6.44 6.38 -6.44
C CYS A 72 -7.90 6.32 -6.87
N SER A 73 -8.21 6.69 -8.11
CA SER A 73 -9.60 6.70 -8.61
C SER A 73 -10.28 5.34 -8.50
N LYS A 74 -9.49 4.27 -8.68
CA LYS A 74 -10.01 2.91 -8.51
C LYS A 74 -10.37 2.63 -7.05
N LEU A 75 -9.54 2.96 -6.09
CA LEU A 75 -9.84 2.77 -4.66
C LEU A 75 -10.97 3.68 -4.19
N GLU A 76 -11.01 4.91 -4.67
CA GLU A 76 -12.09 5.86 -4.38
C GLU A 76 -13.45 5.34 -4.86
N SER A 77 -13.50 4.66 -6.01
CA SER A 77 -14.74 4.03 -6.47
C SER A 77 -15.22 2.85 -5.61
N TYR A 78 -14.36 2.32 -4.74
CA TYR A 78 -14.68 1.32 -3.73
C TYR A 78 -14.83 1.90 -2.32
N GLY A 79 -14.97 3.22 -2.19
CA GLY A 79 -15.28 3.90 -0.95
C GLY A 79 -14.08 4.18 -0.06
N ILE A 80 -12.85 4.15 -0.56
CA ILE A 80 -11.66 4.53 0.20
C ILE A 80 -11.28 5.97 -0.14
N ILE A 81 -11.22 6.84 0.86
CA ILE A 81 -10.86 8.24 0.68
C ILE A 81 -9.34 8.40 0.74
N ILE A 82 -8.74 9.05 -0.27
CA ILE A 82 -7.29 9.24 -0.35
C ILE A 82 -6.95 10.72 -0.23
N VAL A 83 -6.12 11.05 0.76
CA VAL A 83 -5.69 12.42 1.06
C VAL A 83 -4.17 12.52 0.94
N GLN A 84 -3.67 13.58 0.29
CA GLN A 84 -2.25 13.88 0.23
C GLN A 84 -1.91 15.01 1.20
N LEU A 85 -0.97 14.76 2.10
CA LEU A 85 -0.43 15.73 3.05
C LEU A 85 0.94 16.20 2.54
N TYR A 86 1.12 17.51 2.37
CA TYR A 86 2.35 18.09 1.82
C TYR A 86 3.25 18.70 2.88
N ASP A 87 2.71 19.13 4.02
CA ASP A 87 3.47 19.69 5.16
C ASP A 87 4.00 18.60 6.09
N CYS A 88 4.72 17.63 5.52
CA CYS A 88 5.34 16.55 6.29
C CYS A 88 6.69 16.17 5.71
N ASP A 89 7.60 15.73 6.58
CA ASP A 89 8.97 15.37 6.22
C ASP A 89 9.10 13.93 5.68
N GLU A 90 10.29 13.58 5.21
CA GLU A 90 10.61 12.26 4.61
C GLU A 90 10.45 11.08 5.60
N GLY A 91 10.19 11.32 6.88
CA GLY A 91 9.96 10.29 7.88
C GLY A 91 8.56 9.67 7.85
N PHE A 92 7.57 10.37 7.26
CA PHE A 92 6.20 9.93 7.13
C PHE A 92 5.94 9.43 5.71
N ASP A 93 5.53 8.19 5.55
CA ASP A 93 5.15 7.62 4.26
C ASP A 93 3.62 7.72 4.06
N GLY A 94 2.85 7.19 4.98
CA GLY A 94 1.39 7.19 4.96
C GLY A 94 0.80 6.56 6.23
N VAL A 95 -0.51 6.58 6.30
CA VAL A 95 -1.31 5.94 7.35
C VAL A 95 -2.72 5.70 6.85
N SER A 96 -3.34 4.62 7.32
CA SER A 96 -4.74 4.32 7.09
C SER A 96 -5.51 4.20 8.41
N PHE A 97 -6.76 4.62 8.40
CA PHE A 97 -7.65 4.56 9.55
C PHE A 97 -9.12 4.58 9.10
N LEU A 98 -10.03 4.28 10.03
CA LEU A 98 -11.45 4.53 9.87
C LEU A 98 -11.80 5.82 10.60
N THR A 99 -12.66 6.65 10.01
CA THR A 99 -13.25 7.81 10.70
C THR A 99 -14.22 7.34 11.78
N ASP A 100 -14.73 8.26 12.61
CA ASP A 100 -15.75 7.93 13.64
C ASP A 100 -17.03 7.37 13.02
N LEU A 101 -17.38 7.79 11.79
CA LEU A 101 -18.51 7.25 11.03
C LEU A 101 -18.15 6.00 10.19
N GLY A 102 -16.90 5.53 10.25
CA GLY A 102 -16.46 4.28 9.63
C GLY A 102 -15.98 4.41 8.19
N TYR A 103 -15.73 5.61 7.67
CA TYR A 103 -15.14 5.78 6.34
C TYR A 103 -13.66 5.41 6.36
N PRO A 104 -13.18 4.51 5.47
CA PRO A 104 -11.75 4.21 5.37
C PRO A 104 -11.02 5.35 4.66
N VAL A 105 -9.97 5.84 5.31
CA VAL A 105 -9.12 6.93 4.81
C VAL A 105 -7.68 6.47 4.71
N ILE A 106 -7.02 6.78 3.60
CA ILE A 106 -5.58 6.67 3.42
C ILE A 106 -4.99 8.07 3.29
N VAL A 107 -4.10 8.43 4.21
CA VAL A 107 -3.32 9.69 4.13
C VAL A 107 -1.90 9.35 3.71
N ILE A 108 -1.40 9.98 2.67
CA ILE A 108 -0.04 9.75 2.16
C ILE A 108 0.78 11.05 2.11
N ASN A 109 2.09 10.93 2.20
CA ASN A 109 3.00 12.04 1.95
C ASN A 109 2.98 12.44 0.47
N GLY A 110 2.45 13.62 0.17
CA GLY A 110 2.33 14.17 -1.18
C GLY A 110 3.67 14.54 -1.84
N ASN A 111 4.76 14.66 -1.05
CA ASN A 111 6.09 15.06 -1.54
C ASN A 111 6.86 13.92 -2.22
N TYR A 112 6.46 12.66 -2.04
CA TYR A 112 7.12 11.53 -2.65
C TYR A 112 6.80 11.36 -4.14
N SER A 113 7.65 10.64 -4.86
CA SER A 113 7.42 10.26 -6.25
C SER A 113 6.19 9.37 -6.42
N ASN A 114 5.60 9.36 -7.61
CA ASN A 114 4.38 8.60 -7.88
C ASN A 114 4.54 7.11 -7.64
N ASP A 115 5.68 6.52 -7.95
CA ASP A 115 5.97 5.11 -7.70
C ASP A 115 6.06 4.80 -6.18
N HIS A 116 6.62 5.71 -5.38
CA HIS A 116 6.61 5.60 -3.91
C HIS A 116 5.17 5.71 -3.37
N LYS A 117 4.43 6.76 -3.76
CA LYS A 117 3.03 6.94 -3.35
C LYS A 117 2.17 5.72 -3.66
N ARG A 118 2.37 5.09 -4.81
CA ARG A 118 1.65 3.88 -5.19
C ARG A 118 1.93 2.70 -4.26
N LEU A 119 3.21 2.51 -3.89
CA LEU A 119 3.58 1.47 -2.93
C LEU A 119 2.94 1.74 -1.57
N THR A 120 3.00 2.98 -1.09
CA THR A 120 2.36 3.40 0.17
C THR A 120 0.85 3.16 0.14
N ILE A 121 0.15 3.58 -0.92
CA ILE A 121 -1.30 3.35 -1.06
C ILE A 121 -1.64 1.86 -1.03
N ALA A 122 -0.87 1.03 -1.72
CA ALA A 122 -1.09 -0.42 -1.71
C ALA A 122 -0.81 -1.04 -0.33
N HIS A 123 0.20 -0.53 0.39
CA HIS A 123 0.53 -0.93 1.76
C HIS A 123 -0.61 -0.58 2.74
N GLU A 124 -1.10 0.66 2.67
CA GLU A 124 -2.21 1.14 3.50
C GLU A 124 -3.54 0.42 3.17
N LEU A 125 -3.77 0.08 1.90
CA LEU A 125 -4.88 -0.80 1.51
C LEU A 125 -4.76 -2.16 2.20
N GLY A 126 -3.56 -2.72 2.28
CA GLY A 126 -3.30 -3.95 3.01
C GLY A 126 -3.73 -3.85 4.48
N HIS A 127 -3.42 -2.74 5.15
CA HIS A 127 -3.89 -2.51 6.51
C HIS A 127 -5.42 -2.43 6.60
N ILE A 128 -6.08 -1.70 5.69
CA ILE A 128 -7.55 -1.59 5.68
C ILE A 128 -8.20 -2.97 5.57
N VAL A 129 -7.76 -3.80 4.63
CA VAL A 129 -8.45 -5.07 4.34
C VAL A 129 -8.07 -6.22 5.27
N MET A 130 -6.95 -6.13 6.00
CA MET A 130 -6.47 -7.23 6.85
C MET A 130 -6.36 -6.88 8.34
N HIS A 131 -6.31 -5.59 8.73
CA HIS A 131 -5.91 -5.23 10.10
C HIS A 131 -6.82 -4.22 10.81
N ILE A 132 -7.55 -3.38 10.08
CA ILE A 132 -8.26 -2.21 10.67
C ILE A 132 -9.75 -2.48 10.85
N SER A 133 -10.32 -3.45 10.12
CA SER A 133 -11.75 -3.76 10.26
C SER A 133 -12.10 -4.09 11.71
N PRO A 134 -13.20 -3.53 12.24
CA PRO A 134 -13.70 -3.86 13.58
C PRO A 134 -14.02 -5.35 13.76
N ASP A 135 -14.28 -6.04 12.65
CA ASP A 135 -14.64 -7.47 12.66
C ASP A 135 -13.42 -8.40 12.73
N ILE A 136 -12.19 -7.86 12.64
CA ILE A 136 -10.96 -8.64 12.65
C ILE A 136 -10.16 -8.36 13.93
N ALA A 137 -10.04 -9.37 14.78
CA ALA A 137 -9.14 -9.33 15.93
C ALA A 137 -7.73 -9.77 15.52
N VAL A 138 -6.82 -8.83 15.31
CA VAL A 138 -5.44 -9.14 14.92
C VAL A 138 -4.60 -9.40 16.17
N PRO A 139 -4.07 -10.62 16.39
CA PRO A 139 -3.23 -10.93 17.54
C PRO A 139 -1.92 -10.09 17.57
N ASP A 140 -1.45 -9.72 18.76
CA ASP A 140 -0.28 -8.87 18.96
C ASP A 140 1.03 -9.46 18.42
N TYR A 141 1.13 -10.79 18.32
CA TYR A 141 2.33 -11.47 17.79
C TYR A 141 2.48 -11.35 16.27
N ARG A 142 1.46 -10.87 15.57
CA ARG A 142 1.52 -10.74 14.10
C ARG A 142 2.25 -9.46 13.71
N ASP A 143 3.13 -9.59 12.74
CA ASP A 143 3.86 -8.47 12.12
C ASP A 143 3.01 -7.82 11.01
N LYS A 144 2.11 -6.91 11.43
CA LYS A 144 1.17 -6.20 10.54
C LYS A 144 1.90 -5.47 9.41
N GLU A 145 3.06 -4.89 9.69
CA GLU A 145 3.87 -4.17 8.71
C GLU A 145 4.38 -5.12 7.62
N LYS A 146 4.95 -6.26 8.02
CA LYS A 146 5.43 -7.28 7.09
C LYS A 146 4.29 -7.84 6.24
N GLU A 147 3.12 -8.06 6.83
CA GLU A 147 1.93 -8.52 6.13
C GLU A 147 1.43 -7.50 5.11
N ALA A 148 1.35 -6.22 5.48
CA ALA A 148 0.96 -5.13 4.59
C ALA A 148 1.96 -4.95 3.43
N PHE A 149 3.27 -5.07 3.68
CA PHE A 149 4.27 -5.06 2.60
C PHE A 149 4.14 -6.27 1.67
N SER A 150 3.88 -7.47 2.21
CA SER A 150 3.66 -8.67 1.40
C SER A 150 2.41 -8.53 0.52
N PHE A 151 1.33 -7.98 1.09
CA PHE A 151 0.11 -7.64 0.35
C PHE A 151 0.41 -6.64 -0.78
N ALA A 152 1.07 -5.52 -0.47
CA ALA A 152 1.37 -4.47 -1.43
C ALA A 152 2.22 -4.96 -2.61
N ALA A 153 3.23 -5.79 -2.32
CA ALA A 153 4.08 -6.38 -3.35
C ALA A 153 3.29 -7.28 -4.31
N GLU A 154 2.41 -8.13 -3.78
CA GLU A 154 1.56 -9.00 -4.58
C GLU A 154 0.46 -8.23 -5.31
N PHE A 155 -0.14 -7.21 -4.66
CA PHE A 155 -1.18 -6.36 -5.25
C PHE A 155 -0.67 -5.58 -6.46
N LEU A 156 0.55 -5.01 -6.38
CA LEU A 156 1.14 -4.23 -7.47
C LEU A 156 1.82 -5.10 -8.53
N MET A 157 2.42 -6.22 -8.13
CA MET A 157 3.25 -7.09 -9.00
C MET A 157 2.94 -8.56 -8.69
N PRO A 158 1.81 -9.11 -9.19
CA PRO A 158 1.43 -10.49 -8.91
C PRO A 158 2.52 -11.49 -9.28
N THR A 159 2.78 -12.45 -8.38
CA THR A 159 3.83 -13.47 -8.53
C THR A 159 3.73 -14.19 -9.86
N GLU A 160 2.55 -14.65 -10.21
CA GLU A 160 2.33 -15.45 -11.42
C GLU A 160 2.61 -14.69 -12.71
N GLU A 161 2.52 -13.37 -12.68
CA GLU A 161 2.75 -12.53 -13.84
C GLU A 161 4.18 -12.02 -13.93
N ILE A 162 4.78 -11.61 -12.79
CA ILE A 162 6.11 -10.96 -12.83
C ILE A 162 7.27 -11.95 -12.77
N LYS A 163 7.10 -13.14 -12.18
CA LYS A 163 8.21 -14.08 -11.92
C LYS A 163 9.06 -14.40 -13.14
N ASN A 164 8.43 -14.58 -14.30
CA ASN A 164 9.14 -14.90 -15.54
C ASN A 164 10.02 -13.74 -16.02
N SER A 165 9.61 -12.49 -15.77
CA SER A 165 10.36 -11.29 -16.12
C SER A 165 11.50 -10.99 -15.15
N LEU A 166 11.53 -11.65 -13.99
CA LEU A 166 12.58 -11.49 -12.98
C LEU A 166 13.71 -12.51 -13.14
N THR A 167 13.54 -13.55 -13.95
CA THR A 167 14.59 -14.53 -14.26
C THR A 167 15.75 -13.79 -14.96
N ASP A 168 16.98 -13.99 -14.49
CA ASP A 168 18.18 -13.30 -15.00
C ASP A 168 18.09 -11.77 -15.02
N LEU A 169 17.37 -11.18 -14.04
CA LEU A 169 17.18 -9.74 -13.93
C LEU A 169 18.51 -8.99 -14.06
N ARG A 170 18.58 -8.09 -15.05
CA ARG A 170 19.71 -7.18 -15.30
C ARG A 170 19.27 -5.75 -15.08
N LEU A 171 20.20 -4.84 -14.78
CA LEU A 171 19.92 -3.41 -14.61
C LEU A 171 19.17 -2.82 -15.81
N SER A 172 19.52 -3.24 -17.03
CA SER A 172 18.86 -2.79 -18.27
C SER A 172 17.38 -3.17 -18.36
N TYR A 173 16.94 -4.21 -17.63
CA TYR A 173 15.55 -4.66 -17.66
C TYR A 173 14.68 -3.96 -16.60
N LEU A 174 15.29 -3.29 -15.62
CA LEU A 174 14.54 -2.63 -14.54
C LEU A 174 13.71 -1.45 -15.05
N LEU A 175 14.20 -0.66 -16.00
CA LEU A 175 13.48 0.49 -16.53
C LEU A 175 12.20 0.09 -17.28
N PRO A 176 12.23 -0.85 -18.24
CA PRO A 176 11.01 -1.38 -18.86
C PRO A 176 10.02 -1.96 -17.86
N LEU A 177 10.49 -2.72 -16.86
CA LEU A 177 9.62 -3.28 -15.82
C LEU A 177 9.00 -2.19 -14.93
N LYS A 178 9.77 -1.16 -14.54
CA LYS A 178 9.27 0.02 -13.84
C LYS A 178 8.15 0.71 -14.62
N GLN A 179 8.34 0.91 -15.91
CA GLN A 179 7.34 1.56 -16.78
C GLN A 179 6.07 0.71 -16.91
N TYR A 180 6.21 -0.59 -17.03
CA TYR A 180 5.08 -1.50 -17.15
C TYR A 180 4.30 -1.64 -15.84
N TRP A 181 5.00 -1.96 -14.73
CA TRP A 181 4.37 -2.21 -13.43
C TRP A 181 4.03 -0.93 -12.65
N LEU A 182 4.49 0.23 -13.12
CA LEU A 182 4.30 1.53 -12.47
C LEU A 182 4.82 1.54 -11.01
N THR A 183 5.93 0.87 -10.77
CA THR A 183 6.59 0.74 -9.46
C THR A 183 8.04 1.20 -9.55
N SER A 184 8.74 1.38 -8.41
CA SER A 184 10.14 1.75 -8.44
C SER A 184 11.05 0.58 -8.85
N MET A 185 12.22 0.87 -9.41
CA MET A 185 13.23 -0.16 -9.69
C MET A 185 13.66 -0.89 -8.41
N ALA A 186 13.73 -0.17 -7.28
CA ALA A 186 14.01 -0.76 -5.98
C ALA A 186 12.93 -1.76 -5.55
N SER A 187 11.64 -1.42 -5.76
CA SER A 187 10.52 -2.34 -5.47
C SER A 187 10.58 -3.61 -6.33
N ILE A 188 10.95 -3.48 -7.62
CA ILE A 188 11.12 -4.63 -8.51
C ILE A 188 12.28 -5.51 -8.06
N ALA A 189 13.43 -4.92 -7.71
CA ALA A 189 14.58 -5.65 -7.19
C ALA A 189 14.26 -6.36 -5.87
N HIS A 190 13.50 -5.70 -4.97
CA HIS A 190 13.04 -6.30 -3.73
C HIS A 190 12.13 -7.50 -4.01
N ARG A 191 11.17 -7.32 -4.92
CA ARG A 191 10.26 -8.40 -5.34
C ARG A 191 11.02 -9.60 -5.92
N ALA A 192 12.04 -9.35 -6.76
CA ALA A 192 12.89 -10.40 -7.32
C ALA A 192 13.65 -11.19 -6.25
N LYS A 193 14.14 -10.50 -5.21
CA LYS A 193 14.78 -11.13 -4.05
C LYS A 193 13.77 -11.98 -3.25
N ASP A 194 12.59 -11.45 -2.96
CA ASP A 194 11.56 -12.12 -2.15
C ASP A 194 11.02 -13.38 -2.84
N LEU A 195 10.95 -13.36 -4.17
CA LEU A 195 10.58 -14.51 -5.00
C LEU A 195 11.75 -15.48 -5.27
N GLY A 196 12.95 -15.21 -4.73
CA GLY A 196 14.13 -16.04 -4.96
C GLY A 196 14.67 -16.01 -6.40
N ALA A 197 14.23 -15.04 -7.21
CA ALA A 197 14.69 -14.88 -8.60
C ALA A 197 16.11 -14.31 -8.72
N ILE A 198 16.57 -13.63 -7.67
CA ILE A 198 17.95 -13.14 -7.54
C ILE A 198 18.53 -13.47 -6.16
N THR A 199 19.86 -13.61 -6.08
CA THR A 199 20.54 -13.83 -4.79
C THR A 199 20.62 -12.54 -3.96
N PRO A 200 20.82 -12.63 -2.64
CA PRO A 200 21.03 -11.46 -1.78
C PRO A 200 22.22 -10.59 -2.24
N GLU A 201 23.28 -11.19 -2.78
CA GLU A 201 24.45 -10.48 -3.31
C GLU A 201 24.07 -9.67 -4.55
N LYS A 202 23.32 -10.27 -5.49
CA LYS A 202 22.82 -9.59 -6.69
C LYS A 202 21.86 -8.45 -6.33
N TYR A 203 21.00 -8.66 -5.32
CA TYR A 203 20.14 -7.60 -4.81
C TYR A 203 20.92 -6.40 -4.28
N LYS A 204 21.99 -6.64 -3.48
CA LYS A 204 22.87 -5.56 -3.00
C LYS A 204 23.53 -4.80 -4.16
N TYR A 205 23.99 -5.51 -5.19
CA TYR A 205 24.59 -4.90 -6.37
C TYR A 205 23.61 -4.02 -7.16
N ILE A 206 22.34 -4.41 -7.24
CA ILE A 206 21.30 -3.65 -7.97
C ILE A 206 20.86 -2.40 -7.20
N ASN A 207 20.91 -2.41 -5.86
CA ASN A 207 20.45 -1.32 -4.99
C ASN A 207 21.56 -0.35 -4.53
N VAL A 208 22.71 -0.32 -5.17
CA VAL A 208 23.79 0.63 -4.88
C VAL A 208 23.57 1.98 -5.56
#